data_a4d9efd61f45292c4396e56c86c7ee1d
#
_entry.id   a4d9efd61f45292c4396e56c86c7ee1d
#
_cell.length_a   1.000
_cell.length_b   1.000
_cell.length_c   1.000
_cell.angle_alpha   90.00
_cell.angle_beta   90.00
_cell.angle_gamma   90.00
#
_symmetry.space_group_name_H-M   'P 1'
#
loop_
_entity.id
_entity.type
_entity.pdbx_description
1 polymer ?
#
loop_
_entity_poly.entity_id
_entity_poly.type
_entity_poly.pdbx_seq_one_letter_code
_entity_poly.pdbx_strand_id
1 'polypeptide(L)'
;LGRFIIKFKCNRIIKKKINWPYLSSNPEAIELLKANSDKIYWDALSSIPNAIELLKANPDNINWQWLSINPSAKAIELLKENRSNIDWSWLSLNSNEGAIELLKANQKK
;
A
#
# COMPACT_ATOMS: atom_id res chain seq x y z
N LEU A 1 27.58 6.47 30.12
CA LEU A 1 27.27 7.85 29.75
C LEU A 1 27.61 8.11 28.28
N GLY A 2 28.80 7.73 27.88
CA GLY A 2 29.20 7.89 26.48
C GLY A 2 28.31 7.10 25.51
N ARG A 3 27.97 5.89 25.93
CA ARG A 3 27.09 5.03 25.13
C ARG A 3 25.72 5.66 24.95
N PHE A 4 25.21 6.28 26.02
CA PHE A 4 23.92 6.93 25.97
C PHE A 4 23.94 8.13 25.00
N ILE A 5 25.01 8.92 25.08
CA ILE A 5 25.16 10.09 24.22
C ILE A 5 25.23 9.68 22.74
N ILE A 6 25.97 8.62 22.43
CA ILE A 6 26.10 8.12 21.05
C ILE A 6 24.75 7.66 20.52
N LYS A 7 24.00 6.92 21.35
CA LYS A 7 22.67 6.44 20.98
C LYS A 7 21.73 7.60 20.66
N PHE A 8 21.80 8.65 21.47
CA PHE A 8 20.98 9.83 21.27
C PHE A 8 21.30 10.53 19.93
N LYS A 9 22.58 10.65 19.60
CA LYS A 9 22.99 11.23 18.34
C LYS A 9 22.50 10.41 17.15
N CYS A 10 22.60 9.09 17.27
CA CYS A 10 22.12 8.20 16.22
C CYS A 10 20.62 8.37 15.97
N ASN A 11 19.84 8.50 17.03
CA ASN A 11 18.40 8.73 16.89
C ASN A 11 18.12 10.02 16.15
N ARG A 12 18.85 11.07 16.45
CA ARG A 12 18.65 12.34 15.78
C ARG A 12 18.95 12.25 14.28
N ILE A 13 20.02 11.56 13.94
CA ILE A 13 20.41 11.38 12.54
C ILE A 13 19.37 10.53 11.82
N ILE A 14 18.92 9.45 12.46
CA ILE A 14 17.93 8.55 11.89
C ILE A 14 16.63 9.30 11.58
N LYS A 15 16.16 10.13 12.51
CA LYS A 15 14.94 10.91 12.31
C LYS A 15 15.00 11.77 11.06
N LYS A 16 16.16 12.36 10.78
CA LYS A 16 16.34 13.21 9.62
C LYS A 16 16.42 12.41 8.33
N LYS A 17 16.64 11.11 8.41
CA LYS A 17 16.87 10.27 7.25
C LYS A 17 15.72 9.34 6.88
N ILE A 18 14.65 9.35 7.67
CA ILE A 18 13.49 8.55 7.30
C ILE A 18 12.86 9.15 6.05
N ASN A 19 12.77 8.34 5.03
CA ASN A 19 12.11 8.72 3.79
C ASN A 19 10.74 8.06 3.79
N TRP A 20 9.71 8.81 4.15
CA TRP A 20 8.37 8.27 4.30
C TRP A 20 7.76 7.76 2.99
N PRO A 21 7.98 8.44 1.85
CA PRO A 21 7.51 7.87 0.59
C PRO A 21 8.11 6.49 0.30
N TYR A 22 9.42 6.35 0.49
CA TYR A 22 10.07 5.05 0.27
C TYR A 22 9.60 4.02 1.28
N LEU A 23 9.47 4.43 2.54
CA LEU A 23 9.03 3.52 3.59
C LEU A 23 7.62 3.01 3.32
N SER A 24 6.76 3.86 2.73
CA SER A 24 5.39 3.47 2.39
C SER A 24 5.33 2.38 1.31
N SER A 25 6.43 2.14 0.58
CA SER A 25 6.52 1.02 -0.37
C SER A 25 7.23 -0.18 0.20
N ASN A 26 7.59 -0.16 1.46
CA ASN A 26 8.32 -1.26 2.10
C ASN A 26 7.33 -2.16 2.84
N PRO A 27 7.12 -3.41 2.37
CA PRO A 27 6.14 -4.30 3.00
C PRO A 27 6.49 -4.67 4.43
N GLU A 28 7.74 -4.50 4.85
CA GLU A 28 8.17 -4.79 6.22
C GLU A 28 7.86 -3.64 7.18
N ALA A 29 7.40 -2.50 6.67
CA ALA A 29 7.22 -1.30 7.48
C ALA A 29 5.77 -1.07 7.95
N ILE A 30 4.88 -2.03 7.75
CA ILE A 30 3.45 -1.85 8.03
C ILE A 30 3.18 -1.40 9.45
N GLU A 31 3.83 -2.03 10.45
CA GLU A 31 3.61 -1.66 11.85
C GLU A 31 4.09 -0.25 12.16
N LEU A 32 5.22 0.14 11.59
CA LEU A 32 5.74 1.49 11.78
C LEU A 32 4.82 2.51 11.12
N LEU A 33 4.30 2.19 9.95
CA LEU A 33 3.39 3.07 9.24
C LEU A 33 2.07 3.24 9.98
N LYS A 34 1.54 2.17 10.56
CA LYS A 34 0.33 2.24 11.39
C LYS A 34 0.50 3.24 12.53
N ALA A 35 1.68 3.26 13.13
CA ALA A 35 1.97 4.16 14.24
C ALA A 35 2.17 5.60 13.79
N ASN A 36 2.30 5.84 12.49
CA ASN A 36 2.56 7.15 11.93
C ASN A 36 1.68 7.41 10.71
N SER A 37 0.38 7.21 10.88
CA SER A 37 -0.55 7.26 9.75
C SER A 37 -0.58 8.59 9.00
N ASP A 38 -0.22 9.67 9.68
CA ASP A 38 -0.15 10.99 9.06
C ASP A 38 1.05 11.16 8.13
N LYS A 39 1.97 10.19 8.13
CA LYS A 39 3.17 10.24 7.30
C LYS A 39 3.14 9.24 6.14
N ILE A 40 2.07 8.47 6.04
CA ILE A 40 1.93 7.45 4.99
C ILE A 40 1.70 8.10 3.64
N TYR A 41 2.42 7.62 2.63
CA TYR A 41 2.15 7.94 1.23
C TYR A 41 1.25 6.85 0.68
N TRP A 42 -0.04 7.13 0.70
CA TRP A 42 -1.09 6.15 0.43
C TRP A 42 -1.05 5.58 -0.99
N ASP A 43 -0.55 6.38 -1.96
CA ASP A 43 -0.40 5.88 -3.32
C ASP A 43 0.51 4.65 -3.36
N ALA A 44 1.71 4.79 -2.79
CA ALA A 44 2.66 3.70 -2.75
C ALA A 44 2.12 2.52 -1.93
N LEU A 45 1.50 2.81 -0.79
CA LEU A 45 0.99 1.77 0.09
C LEU A 45 -0.11 0.94 -0.58
N SER A 46 -0.91 1.57 -1.45
CA SER A 46 -2.03 0.89 -2.10
C SER A 46 -1.58 -0.28 -2.99
N SER A 47 -0.32 -0.30 -3.42
CA SER A 47 0.22 -1.40 -4.24
C SER A 47 0.90 -2.49 -3.41
N ILE A 48 0.97 -2.34 -2.09
CA ILE A 48 1.68 -3.28 -1.23
C ILE A 48 0.76 -4.42 -0.80
N PRO A 49 1.08 -5.68 -1.15
CA PRO A 49 0.16 -6.81 -0.90
C PRO A 49 -0.27 -6.98 0.56
N ASN A 50 0.62 -6.77 1.51
CA ASN A 50 0.28 -6.97 2.91
C ASN A 50 -0.27 -5.73 3.60
N ALA A 51 -0.61 -4.69 2.85
CA ALA A 51 -1.16 -3.46 3.40
C ALA A 51 -2.69 -3.40 3.35
N ILE A 52 -3.35 -4.45 2.88
CA ILE A 52 -4.80 -4.40 2.60
C ILE A 52 -5.61 -4.08 3.84
N GLU A 53 -5.26 -4.64 5.01
CA GLU A 53 -6.01 -4.36 6.23
C GLU A 53 -5.90 -2.90 6.63
N LEU A 54 -4.71 -2.31 6.46
CA LEU A 54 -4.51 -0.89 6.75
C LEU A 54 -5.30 -0.02 5.77
N LEU A 55 -5.35 -0.43 4.51
CA LEU A 55 -6.13 0.29 3.49
C LEU A 55 -7.63 0.23 3.79
N LYS A 56 -8.13 -0.94 4.18
CA LYS A 56 -9.54 -1.11 4.55
C LYS A 56 -9.92 -0.22 5.73
N ALA A 57 -9.00 -0.01 6.66
CA ALA A 57 -9.23 0.85 7.81
C ALA A 57 -9.25 2.34 7.42
N ASN A 58 -8.76 2.67 6.23
CA ASN A 58 -8.65 4.05 5.77
C ASN A 58 -9.13 4.17 4.31
N PRO A 59 -10.40 3.84 4.06
CA PRO A 59 -10.88 3.72 2.67
C PRO A 59 -10.79 5.00 1.85
N ASP A 60 -10.88 6.16 2.50
CA ASP A 60 -10.78 7.43 1.78
C ASP A 60 -9.38 7.71 1.26
N ASN A 61 -8.39 6.98 1.77
CA ASN A 61 -6.99 7.17 1.38
C ASN A 61 -6.51 6.17 0.34
N ILE A 62 -7.35 5.21 -0.03
CA ILE A 62 -6.97 4.20 -1.03
C ILE A 62 -6.77 4.88 -2.38
N ASN A 63 -5.63 4.61 -3.00
CA ASN A 63 -5.42 4.98 -4.40
C ASN A 63 -5.84 3.78 -5.25
N TRP A 64 -7.02 3.88 -5.86
CA TRP A 64 -7.63 2.75 -6.58
C TRP A 64 -6.85 2.36 -7.82
N GLN A 65 -6.17 3.29 -8.46
CA GLN A 65 -5.30 3.00 -9.58
C GLN A 65 -4.16 2.07 -9.14
N TRP A 66 -3.47 2.43 -8.05
CA TRP A 66 -2.40 1.61 -7.51
C TRP A 66 -2.93 0.30 -6.92
N LEU A 67 -4.12 0.32 -6.33
CA LEU A 67 -4.73 -0.90 -5.83
C LEU A 67 -5.03 -1.87 -6.97
N SER A 68 -5.39 -1.34 -8.14
CA SER A 68 -5.70 -2.18 -9.29
C SER A 68 -4.53 -3.03 -9.76
N ILE A 69 -3.28 -2.64 -9.45
CA ILE A 69 -2.11 -3.47 -9.76
C ILE A 69 -1.63 -4.29 -8.57
N ASN A 70 -2.30 -4.19 -7.44
CA ASN A 70 -1.91 -4.94 -6.24
C ASN A 70 -2.22 -6.42 -6.44
N PRO A 71 -1.21 -7.31 -6.41
CA PRO A 71 -1.42 -8.70 -6.79
C PRO A 71 -1.98 -9.60 -5.69
N SER A 72 -2.28 -9.08 -4.51
CA SER A 72 -2.78 -9.94 -3.44
C SER A 72 -4.23 -10.34 -3.68
N ALA A 73 -4.59 -11.54 -3.22
CA ALA A 73 -5.96 -12.02 -3.32
C ALA A 73 -6.94 -11.11 -2.58
N LYS A 74 -6.50 -10.54 -1.45
CA LYS A 74 -7.33 -9.63 -0.69
C LYS A 74 -7.58 -8.31 -1.43
N ALA A 75 -6.60 -7.85 -2.21
CA ALA A 75 -6.79 -6.67 -3.04
C ALA A 75 -7.82 -6.92 -4.12
N ILE A 76 -7.78 -8.12 -4.73
CA ILE A 76 -8.76 -8.50 -5.74
C ILE A 76 -10.17 -8.52 -5.14
N GLU A 77 -10.32 -9.06 -3.93
CA GLU A 77 -11.61 -9.07 -3.25
C GLU A 77 -12.13 -7.64 -3.01
N LEU A 78 -11.23 -6.76 -2.58
CA LEU A 78 -11.58 -5.36 -2.35
C LEU A 78 -12.00 -4.67 -3.64
N LEU A 79 -11.34 -4.97 -4.74
CA LEU A 79 -11.71 -4.44 -6.05
C LEU A 79 -13.08 -4.94 -6.49
N LYS A 80 -13.37 -6.22 -6.27
CA LYS A 80 -14.67 -6.79 -6.59
C LYS A 80 -15.80 -6.08 -5.87
N GLU A 81 -15.57 -5.68 -4.65
CA GLU A 81 -16.56 -4.97 -3.83
C GLU A 81 -16.71 -3.51 -4.23
N ASN A 82 -15.79 -2.99 -5.03
CA ASN A 82 -15.76 -1.58 -5.42
C ASN A 82 -15.49 -1.41 -6.91
N ARG A 83 -16.30 -2.09 -7.72
CA ARG A 83 -16.05 -2.18 -9.16
C ARG A 83 -16.00 -0.83 -9.86
N SER A 84 -16.76 0.14 -9.37
CA SER A 84 -16.75 1.47 -9.98
C SER A 84 -15.43 2.21 -9.79
N ASN A 85 -14.59 1.73 -8.85
CA ASN A 85 -13.30 2.35 -8.57
C ASN A 85 -12.13 1.67 -9.28
N ILE A 86 -12.38 0.53 -9.95
CA ILE A 86 -11.32 -0.21 -10.63
C ILE A 86 -10.78 0.61 -11.79
N ASP A 87 -9.45 0.72 -11.86
CA ASP A 87 -8.78 1.22 -13.05
C ASP A 87 -8.49 0.02 -13.95
N TRP A 88 -9.31 -0.17 -14.96
CA TRP A 88 -9.24 -1.36 -15.79
C TRP A 88 -7.94 -1.46 -16.57
N SER A 89 -7.38 -0.31 -16.99
CA SER A 89 -6.08 -0.30 -17.67
C SER A 89 -4.98 -0.83 -16.78
N TRP A 90 -4.94 -0.37 -15.53
CA TRP A 90 -3.93 -0.81 -14.58
C TRP A 90 -4.18 -2.25 -14.12
N LEU A 91 -5.46 -2.64 -14.00
CA LEU A 91 -5.80 -4.03 -13.67
C LEU A 91 -5.25 -4.99 -14.72
N SER A 92 -5.15 -4.54 -15.97
CA SER A 92 -4.57 -5.36 -17.04
C SER A 92 -3.11 -5.73 -16.79
N LEU A 93 -2.43 -5.00 -15.93
CA LEU A 93 -1.04 -5.30 -15.53
C LEU A 93 -0.95 -6.23 -14.32
N ASN A 94 -2.09 -6.51 -13.68
CA ASN A 94 -2.11 -7.28 -12.45
C ASN A 94 -1.84 -8.76 -12.72
N SER A 95 -0.89 -9.34 -11.99
CA SER A 95 -0.46 -10.73 -12.20
C SER A 95 -1.34 -11.75 -11.49
N ASN A 96 -2.32 -11.33 -10.70
CA ASN A 96 -3.20 -12.27 -10.00
C ASN A 96 -4.24 -12.84 -10.95
N GLU A 97 -4.48 -14.15 -10.88
CA GLU A 97 -5.48 -14.81 -11.73
C GLU A 97 -6.87 -14.21 -11.55
N GLY A 98 -7.19 -13.74 -10.35
CA GLY A 98 -8.47 -13.09 -10.08
C GLY A 98 -8.67 -11.82 -10.89
N ALA A 99 -7.59 -11.12 -11.22
CA ALA A 99 -7.67 -9.94 -12.08
C ALA A 99 -8.10 -10.32 -13.47
N ILE A 100 -7.58 -11.44 -13.98
CA ILE A 100 -7.97 -11.94 -15.31
C ILE A 100 -9.46 -12.29 -15.35
N GLU A 101 -9.96 -12.91 -14.27
CA GLU A 101 -11.38 -13.23 -14.20
C GLU A 101 -12.26 -11.99 -14.20
N LEU A 102 -11.83 -10.94 -13.47
CA LEU A 102 -12.55 -9.66 -13.50
C LEU A 102 -12.56 -9.04 -14.88
N LEU A 103 -11.41 -9.09 -15.56
CA LEU A 103 -11.30 -8.53 -16.91
C LEU A 103 -12.21 -9.28 -17.90
N LYS A 104 -12.25 -10.61 -17.80
CA LYS A 104 -13.14 -11.41 -18.63
C LYS A 104 -14.60 -11.05 -18.41
N ALA A 105 -14.99 -10.89 -17.15
CA ALA A 105 -16.36 -10.53 -16.81
C ALA A 105 -16.70 -9.13 -17.33
N ASN A 106 -15.73 -8.22 -17.32
CA ASN A 106 -15.95 -6.84 -17.75
C ASN A 106 -16.11 -6.73 -19.27
N GLN A 107 -15.38 -7.55 -20.03
CA GLN A 107 -15.42 -7.43 -21.49
C GLN A 107 -16.75 -7.88 -22.08
N LYS A 108 -17.55 -8.61 -21.31
CA LYS A 108 -18.88 -9.05 -21.77
C LYS A 108 -19.93 -7.95 -21.74
N LYS A 109 -19.59 -6.82 -21.16
CA LYS A 109 -20.49 -5.68 -21.12
C LYS A 109 -20.32 -4.82 -22.36
#